data_215aa97ae518239063b62ae4bc932e45
#
_entry.id   215aa97ae518239063b62ae4bc932e45
#
_cell.length_a   1.000
_cell.length_b   1.000
_cell.length_c   1.000
_cell.angle_alpha   90.00
_cell.angle_beta   90.00
_cell.angle_gamma   90.00
#
_symmetry.space_group_name_H-M   'P 1'
#
loop_
_entity.id
_entity.type
_entity.pdbx_description
1 polymer ?
#
loop_
_entity_poly.entity_id
_entity_poly.type
_entity_poly.pdbx_seq_one_letter_code
_entity_poly.pdbx_strand_id
1 'polypeptide(L)'
;VVTNTKRGNRVVSRIPLPNNTKGQPITYASGGDYSMSGAVINQGFAKAFDGYVTAASAIDPETGRYYAMAQIMTSDNQKDNKDGNYKLALQITSKKAGQRVEVYSDAQFIYFDSNKQEGFVSGTRNGSISDMACAANIVTVGSYNVRNHWSSLDGFVYGYNKRGDEDDFPEGEASRFSSFGTLADGRNLPHVCAPGASIISSVNTYAVENTDLGYTDMALQGKLEKGGKKYYWHQSLGTSMATPVVAGAIALWLEANPSL
;
A
#
# COMPACT_ATOMS: atom_id res chain seq x y z
N VAL A 1 -9.01 16.17 9.31
CA VAL A 1 -8.60 17.39 10.00
C VAL A 1 -7.11 17.66 9.75
N VAL A 2 -6.75 18.95 9.74
CA VAL A 2 -5.36 19.41 9.78
C VAL A 2 -5.01 19.72 11.22
N THR A 3 -3.92 19.15 11.71
CA THR A 3 -3.44 19.38 13.08
C THR A 3 -2.07 20.07 13.07
N ASN A 4 -1.75 20.81 14.11
CA ASN A 4 -0.43 21.43 14.28
C ASN A 4 0.31 20.77 15.45
N THR A 5 1.40 20.07 15.15
CA THR A 5 2.18 19.28 16.10
C THR A 5 2.92 20.13 17.13
N LYS A 6 3.40 21.32 16.75
CA LYS A 6 4.03 22.28 17.68
C LYS A 6 3.06 22.85 18.72
N ARG A 7 1.76 22.68 18.51
CA ARG A 7 0.69 23.16 19.40
C ARG A 7 -0.10 22.01 20.01
N GLY A 8 0.55 20.91 20.35
CA GLY A 8 -0.09 19.74 20.97
C GLY A 8 -1.15 19.10 20.08
N ASN A 9 -0.91 19.00 18.77
CA ASN A 9 -1.86 18.47 17.78
C ASN A 9 -3.21 19.21 17.72
N ARG A 10 -3.23 20.47 18.10
CA ARG A 10 -4.44 21.28 17.98
C ARG A 10 -4.96 21.24 16.55
N VAL A 11 -6.25 20.93 16.40
CA VAL A 11 -6.95 21.04 15.12
C VAL A 11 -7.00 22.50 14.67
N VAL A 12 -6.44 22.78 13.51
CA VAL A 12 -6.40 24.11 12.92
C VAL A 12 -7.33 24.24 11.72
N SER A 13 -7.72 23.15 11.11
CA SER A 13 -8.73 23.13 10.06
C SER A 13 -9.47 21.79 10.01
N ARG A 14 -10.70 21.84 9.52
CA ARG A 14 -11.52 20.67 9.25
C ARG A 14 -11.89 20.60 7.78
N ILE A 15 -11.77 19.41 7.22
CA ILE A 15 -12.22 19.05 5.90
C ILE A 15 -13.36 18.06 6.15
N PRO A 16 -14.63 18.50 6.16
CA PRO A 16 -15.74 17.59 6.42
C PRO A 16 -15.88 16.60 5.27
N LEU A 17 -15.94 15.31 5.59
CA LEU A 17 -16.32 14.32 4.60
C LEU A 17 -17.83 14.44 4.31
N PRO A 18 -18.26 14.11 3.10
CA PRO A 18 -19.68 14.17 2.77
C PRO A 18 -20.47 13.20 3.67
N ASN A 19 -21.60 13.68 4.15
CA ASN A 19 -22.54 12.89 4.94
C ASN A 19 -23.81 12.66 4.12
N ASN A 20 -23.65 12.15 2.92
CA ASN A 20 -24.74 11.80 2.05
C ASN A 20 -24.69 10.33 1.69
N THR A 21 -25.83 9.77 1.33
CA THR A 21 -25.95 8.35 0.97
C THR A 21 -25.99 8.12 -0.55
N LYS A 22 -25.68 9.17 -1.32
CA LYS A 22 -25.85 9.20 -2.79
C LYS A 22 -24.54 9.01 -3.55
N GLY A 23 -23.42 8.87 -2.85
CA GLY A 23 -22.10 8.73 -3.48
C GLY A 23 -21.56 9.98 -4.18
N GLN A 24 -22.20 11.14 -4.00
CA GLN A 24 -21.76 12.38 -4.66
C GLN A 24 -20.45 12.86 -4.03
N PRO A 25 -19.36 12.97 -4.81
CA PRO A 25 -18.07 13.39 -4.30
C PRO A 25 -18.06 14.90 -3.99
N ILE A 26 -17.25 15.28 -3.00
CA ILE A 26 -16.87 16.65 -2.71
C ILE A 26 -15.35 16.73 -2.77
N THR A 27 -14.83 17.73 -3.49
CA THR A 27 -13.39 17.98 -3.57
C THR A 27 -13.06 19.26 -2.83
N TYR A 28 -12.07 19.18 -1.95
CA TYR A 28 -11.43 20.31 -1.28
C TYR A 28 -10.02 20.47 -1.82
N ALA A 29 -9.64 21.68 -2.16
CA ALA A 29 -8.34 21.95 -2.77
C ALA A 29 -7.60 23.10 -2.06
N SER A 30 -6.30 23.15 -2.25
CA SER A 30 -5.45 24.25 -1.78
C SER A 30 -5.56 25.50 -2.65
N GLY A 31 -6.01 25.36 -3.89
CA GLY A 31 -5.99 26.43 -4.90
C GLY A 31 -4.69 26.42 -5.72
N GLY A 32 -4.43 27.49 -6.48
CA GLY A 32 -3.29 27.55 -7.37
C GLY A 32 -3.35 26.46 -8.46
N ASP A 33 -2.28 25.72 -8.63
CA ASP A 33 -2.17 24.62 -9.62
C ASP A 33 -3.15 23.47 -9.35
N TYR A 34 -3.72 23.41 -8.15
CA TYR A 34 -4.75 22.45 -7.74
C TYR A 34 -6.17 23.00 -7.78
N SER A 35 -6.38 24.11 -8.48
CA SER A 35 -7.72 24.65 -8.72
C SER A 35 -8.47 23.77 -9.71
N MET A 36 -9.46 23.04 -9.23
CA MET A 36 -10.31 22.16 -10.03
C MET A 36 -11.72 22.75 -10.11
N SER A 37 -12.39 22.60 -11.26
CA SER A 37 -13.78 23.03 -11.41
C SER A 37 -14.67 22.33 -10.38
N GLY A 38 -15.43 23.10 -9.62
CA GLY A 38 -16.31 22.60 -8.55
C GLY A 38 -15.62 22.28 -7.22
N ALA A 39 -14.30 22.44 -7.11
CA ALA A 39 -13.60 22.23 -5.84
C ALA A 39 -13.85 23.40 -4.87
N VAL A 40 -13.97 23.07 -3.59
CA VAL A 40 -14.05 24.03 -2.49
C VAL A 40 -12.64 24.36 -2.00
N ILE A 41 -12.24 25.61 -2.10
CA ILE A 41 -10.94 26.03 -1.55
C ILE A 41 -11.02 26.07 -0.03
N ASN A 42 -10.18 25.24 0.62
CA ASN A 42 -10.07 25.19 2.07
C ASN A 42 -8.80 25.90 2.53
N GLN A 43 -8.93 27.11 3.04
CA GLN A 43 -7.80 27.95 3.44
C GLN A 43 -6.92 27.34 4.54
N GLY A 44 -7.53 26.58 5.45
CA GLY A 44 -6.77 25.92 6.51
C GLY A 44 -5.98 24.70 6.01
N PHE A 45 -6.48 24.01 4.98
CA PHE A 45 -5.76 22.97 4.28
C PHE A 45 -4.64 23.58 3.42
N ALA A 46 -4.95 24.61 2.64
CA ALA A 46 -4.00 25.30 1.77
C ALA A 46 -2.82 25.92 2.53
N LYS A 47 -2.99 26.24 3.80
CA LYS A 47 -1.89 26.71 4.67
C LYS A 47 -0.85 25.62 4.94
N ALA A 48 -1.26 24.37 4.98
CA ALA A 48 -0.41 23.26 5.38
C ALA A 48 0.07 22.44 4.17
N PHE A 49 -0.78 22.30 3.16
CA PHE A 49 -0.59 21.37 2.06
C PHE A 49 -0.93 21.98 0.71
N ASP A 50 -0.17 21.59 -0.30
CA ASP A 50 -0.52 21.77 -1.70
C ASP A 50 -1.15 20.47 -2.22
N GLY A 51 -2.35 20.58 -2.83
CA GLY A 51 -3.05 19.39 -3.31
C GLY A 51 -4.56 19.43 -3.13
N TYR A 52 -5.15 18.24 -3.06
CA TYR A 52 -6.60 18.11 -2.88
C TYR A 52 -6.98 16.87 -2.07
N VAL A 53 -8.20 16.91 -1.55
CA VAL A 53 -8.89 15.78 -0.92
C VAL A 53 -10.25 15.65 -1.59
N THR A 54 -10.48 14.55 -2.28
CA THR A 54 -11.80 14.19 -2.82
C THR A 54 -12.41 13.10 -1.96
N ALA A 55 -13.63 13.31 -1.49
CA ALA A 55 -14.31 12.34 -0.64
C ALA A 55 -15.74 12.11 -1.09
N ALA A 56 -16.19 10.86 -0.97
CA ALA A 56 -17.56 10.45 -1.22
C ALA A 56 -18.03 9.52 -0.11
N SER A 57 -19.33 9.43 0.10
CA SER A 57 -19.94 8.47 1.02
C SER A 57 -21.23 7.88 0.45
N ALA A 58 -21.49 6.64 0.75
CA ALA A 58 -22.69 5.94 0.30
C ALA A 58 -23.10 4.86 1.31
N ILE A 59 -24.25 4.23 1.04
CA ILE A 59 -24.63 2.98 1.67
C ILE A 59 -24.34 1.87 0.66
N ASP A 60 -23.62 0.86 1.10
CA ASP A 60 -23.38 -0.34 0.34
C ASP A 60 -24.73 -1.08 0.12
N PRO A 61 -25.15 -1.32 -1.12
CA PRO A 61 -26.45 -1.89 -1.40
C PRO A 61 -26.59 -3.36 -0.98
N GLU A 62 -25.48 -4.09 -0.88
CA GLU A 62 -25.48 -5.50 -0.50
C GLU A 62 -25.50 -5.70 1.01
N THR A 63 -24.71 -4.93 1.72
CA THR A 63 -24.55 -5.07 3.18
C THR A 63 -25.37 -4.08 4.00
N GLY A 64 -25.91 -3.03 3.37
CA GLY A 64 -26.59 -1.92 4.05
C GLY A 64 -25.67 -1.07 4.93
N ARG A 65 -24.35 -1.29 4.86
CA ARG A 65 -23.38 -0.54 5.67
C ARG A 65 -23.07 0.81 5.06
N TYR A 66 -22.95 1.80 5.90
CA TYR A 66 -22.44 3.10 5.50
C TYR A 66 -20.92 3.02 5.32
N TYR A 67 -20.42 3.56 4.21
CA TYR A 67 -19.00 3.73 3.98
C TYR A 67 -18.67 5.13 3.47
N ALA A 68 -17.45 5.55 3.68
CA ALA A 68 -16.89 6.75 3.10
C ALA A 68 -15.50 6.47 2.56
N MET A 69 -15.19 7.04 1.39
CA MET A 69 -13.88 6.97 0.75
C MET A 69 -13.30 8.38 0.65
N ALA A 70 -12.00 8.50 0.84
CA ALA A 70 -11.29 9.74 0.60
C ALA A 70 -10.02 9.47 -0.18
N GLN A 71 -9.87 10.13 -1.31
CA GLN A 71 -8.62 10.19 -2.06
C GLN A 71 -7.88 11.47 -1.64
N ILE A 72 -6.64 11.31 -1.22
CA ILE A 72 -5.79 12.41 -0.77
C ILE A 72 -4.56 12.47 -1.68
N MET A 73 -4.34 13.58 -2.32
CA MET A 73 -3.14 13.86 -3.09
C MET A 73 -2.55 15.18 -2.59
N THR A 74 -1.47 15.09 -1.84
CA THR A 74 -0.89 16.26 -1.18
C THR A 74 0.63 16.17 -1.12
N SER A 75 1.25 17.35 -1.15
CA SER A 75 2.61 17.59 -0.69
C SER A 75 2.61 18.64 0.42
N ASP A 76 3.67 18.71 1.21
CA ASP A 76 3.82 19.77 2.20
C ASP A 76 3.92 21.12 1.48
N ASN A 77 3.16 22.11 1.96
CA ASN A 77 3.30 23.47 1.48
C ASN A 77 4.67 24.01 1.86
N GLN A 78 5.52 24.23 0.86
CA GLN A 78 6.92 24.59 1.06
C GLN A 78 7.11 25.94 1.78
N LYS A 79 6.11 26.80 1.72
CA LYS A 79 6.14 28.11 2.39
C LYS A 79 5.78 28.03 3.86
N ASP A 80 4.67 27.35 4.17
CA ASP A 80 4.05 27.38 5.50
C ASP A 80 4.26 26.10 6.31
N ASN A 81 4.59 24.97 5.65
CA ASN A 81 4.80 23.67 6.29
C ASN A 81 6.18 23.03 6.00
N LYS A 82 7.17 23.82 5.65
CA LYS A 82 8.53 23.34 5.35
C LYS A 82 9.17 22.47 6.45
N ASP A 83 8.75 22.65 7.70
CA ASP A 83 9.22 21.88 8.85
C ASP A 83 8.30 20.66 9.17
N GLY A 84 7.29 20.38 8.35
CA GLY A 84 6.35 19.28 8.58
C GLY A 84 5.54 19.40 9.87
N ASN A 85 5.27 20.63 10.34
CA ASN A 85 4.56 20.88 11.59
C ASN A 85 3.04 20.65 11.50
N TYR A 86 2.52 20.58 10.28
CA TYR A 86 1.12 20.25 10.05
C TYR A 86 1.03 18.80 9.59
N LYS A 87 0.04 18.08 10.11
CA LYS A 87 -0.26 16.69 9.75
C LYS A 87 -1.72 16.57 9.40
N LEU A 88 -2.03 15.63 8.50
CA LEU A 88 -3.39 15.18 8.26
C LEU A 88 -3.74 14.08 9.27
N ALA A 89 -4.93 14.18 9.84
CA ALA A 89 -5.48 13.14 10.70
C ALA A 89 -6.93 12.89 10.34
N LEU A 90 -7.38 11.64 10.46
CA LEU A 90 -8.76 11.27 10.34
C LEU A 90 -9.43 11.41 11.71
N GLN A 91 -10.49 12.20 11.78
CA GLN A 91 -11.32 12.30 12.98
C GLN A 91 -12.66 11.63 12.72
N ILE A 92 -12.99 10.63 13.53
CA ILE A 92 -14.25 9.92 13.45
C ILE A 92 -15.02 10.21 14.74
N THR A 93 -16.29 10.56 14.60
CA THR A 93 -17.20 10.80 15.73
C THR A 93 -18.45 9.94 15.54
N SER A 94 -18.72 9.06 16.48
CA SER A 94 -19.95 8.27 16.50
C SER A 94 -20.99 8.91 17.42
N LYS A 95 -22.26 8.86 16.99
CA LYS A 95 -23.42 9.28 17.83
C LYS A 95 -23.88 8.20 18.79
N LYS A 96 -23.45 6.95 18.60
CA LYS A 96 -23.77 5.82 19.47
C LYS A 96 -22.49 5.24 20.05
N ALA A 97 -22.49 4.97 21.34
CA ALA A 97 -21.43 4.24 22.00
C ALA A 97 -21.35 2.79 21.45
N GLY A 98 -20.14 2.24 21.37
CA GLY A 98 -19.91 0.85 20.95
C GLY A 98 -20.00 0.60 19.44
N GLN A 99 -20.15 1.61 18.61
CA GLN A 99 -20.07 1.42 17.15
C GLN A 99 -18.65 1.07 16.74
N ARG A 100 -18.53 -0.02 15.98
CA ARG A 100 -17.28 -0.40 15.31
C ARG A 100 -17.13 0.37 14.01
N VAL A 101 -15.96 0.96 13.82
CA VAL A 101 -15.56 1.61 12.59
C VAL A 101 -14.24 1.00 12.15
N GLU A 102 -14.18 0.58 10.91
CA GLU A 102 -12.98 0.06 10.28
C GLU A 102 -12.47 1.09 9.28
N VAL A 103 -11.16 1.33 9.29
CA VAL A 103 -10.52 2.30 8.42
C VAL A 103 -9.32 1.65 7.76
N TYR A 104 -9.28 1.72 6.45
CA TYR A 104 -8.20 1.14 5.63
C TYR A 104 -7.50 2.24 4.84
N SER A 105 -6.19 2.07 4.65
CA SER A 105 -5.41 2.85 3.69
C SER A 105 -4.99 1.93 2.56
N ASP A 106 -5.29 2.32 1.33
CA ASP A 106 -4.93 1.59 0.10
C ASP A 106 -3.60 2.09 -0.49
N ALA A 107 -2.90 2.98 0.18
CA ALA A 107 -1.65 3.53 -0.31
C ALA A 107 -0.45 2.74 0.21
N GLN A 108 0.46 2.33 -0.68
CA GLN A 108 1.63 1.49 -0.37
C GLN A 108 2.55 2.06 0.73
N PHE A 109 2.57 3.38 0.90
CA PHE A 109 3.49 4.06 1.82
C PHE A 109 2.78 4.94 2.85
N ILE A 110 1.45 4.87 2.92
CA ILE A 110 0.67 5.64 3.90
C ILE A 110 0.05 4.68 4.90
N TYR A 111 0.33 4.90 6.17
CA TYR A 111 -0.25 4.15 7.27
C TYR A 111 -0.65 5.10 8.40
N PHE A 112 -1.58 4.65 9.22
CA PHE A 112 -2.02 5.42 10.37
C PHE A 112 -1.00 5.29 11.49
N ASP A 113 -0.43 6.42 11.91
CA ASP A 113 0.54 6.48 12.99
C ASP A 113 0.11 7.52 14.02
N SER A 114 0.10 7.14 15.27
CA SER A 114 -0.15 8.04 16.38
C SER A 114 1.02 8.99 16.66
N ASN A 115 2.22 8.72 16.14
CA ASN A 115 3.46 9.41 16.49
C ASN A 115 3.66 9.51 18.02
N LYS A 116 3.18 8.50 18.78
CA LYS A 116 3.18 8.49 20.25
C LYS A 116 2.42 9.67 20.87
N GLN A 117 1.47 10.24 20.16
CA GLN A 117 0.67 11.38 20.59
C GLN A 117 -0.59 10.91 21.28
N GLU A 118 -0.89 11.50 22.44
CA GLU A 118 -2.11 11.20 23.19
C GLU A 118 -3.37 11.53 22.38
N GLY A 119 -4.35 10.64 22.40
CA GLY A 119 -5.62 10.79 21.67
C GLY A 119 -5.58 10.36 20.21
N PHE A 120 -4.41 9.90 19.71
CA PHE A 120 -4.28 9.31 18.39
C PHE A 120 -4.07 7.80 18.48
N VAL A 121 -4.54 7.08 17.47
CA VAL A 121 -4.43 5.62 17.38
C VAL A 121 -3.60 5.28 16.16
N SER A 122 -2.60 4.41 16.34
CA SER A 122 -1.86 3.82 15.24
C SER A 122 -2.69 2.71 14.58
N GLY A 123 -2.52 2.59 13.27
CA GLY A 123 -3.04 1.45 12.52
C GLY A 123 -2.30 0.16 12.82
N THR A 124 -2.86 -0.92 12.36
CA THR A 124 -2.24 -2.24 12.40
C THR A 124 -2.20 -2.81 10.99
N ARG A 125 -1.36 -3.83 10.77
CA ARG A 125 -1.32 -4.56 9.50
C ARG A 125 -2.35 -5.70 9.44
N ASN A 126 -2.99 -6.00 10.57
CA ASN A 126 -4.01 -7.03 10.65
C ASN A 126 -5.29 -6.57 9.94
N GLY A 127 -5.86 -7.44 9.10
CA GLY A 127 -7.04 -7.12 8.30
C GLY A 127 -6.72 -6.39 6.99
N SER A 128 -5.47 -6.41 6.54
CA SER A 128 -5.01 -5.75 5.30
C SER A 128 -5.22 -6.60 4.03
N ILE A 129 -5.94 -7.70 4.11
CA ILE A 129 -6.21 -8.58 2.95
C ILE A 129 -7.06 -7.83 1.92
N SER A 130 -6.64 -7.89 0.65
CA SER A 130 -7.42 -7.39 -0.48
C SER A 130 -8.71 -8.21 -0.65
N ASP A 131 -9.78 -7.55 -1.03
CA ASP A 131 -11.08 -8.16 -1.36
C ASP A 131 -10.97 -9.26 -2.42
N MET A 132 -10.16 -9.05 -3.46
CA MET A 132 -9.88 -10.06 -4.49
C MET A 132 -9.30 -11.35 -3.92
N ALA A 133 -8.61 -11.29 -2.79
CA ALA A 133 -8.00 -12.43 -2.12
C ALA A 133 -8.94 -13.11 -1.10
N CYS A 134 -10.18 -12.62 -0.95
CA CYS A 134 -11.14 -13.12 0.04
C CYS A 134 -12.12 -14.19 -0.50
N ALA A 135 -12.09 -14.51 -1.80
CA ALA A 135 -12.98 -15.51 -2.38
C ALA A 135 -12.83 -16.89 -1.70
N ALA A 136 -13.93 -17.65 -1.61
CA ALA A 136 -13.95 -18.90 -0.85
C ALA A 136 -13.13 -20.03 -1.50
N ASN A 137 -13.04 -20.02 -2.83
CA ASN A 137 -12.48 -21.15 -3.61
C ASN A 137 -11.13 -20.80 -4.22
N ILE A 138 -10.31 -20.04 -3.51
CA ILE A 138 -8.96 -19.67 -3.94
C ILE A 138 -7.94 -20.00 -2.85
N VAL A 139 -6.69 -20.21 -3.25
CA VAL A 139 -5.56 -20.28 -2.33
C VAL A 139 -4.93 -18.90 -2.25
N THR A 140 -5.09 -18.24 -1.11
CA THR A 140 -4.46 -16.93 -0.86
C THR A 140 -3.04 -17.14 -0.38
N VAL A 141 -2.08 -16.50 -1.06
CA VAL A 141 -0.65 -16.67 -0.84
C VAL A 141 -0.05 -15.40 -0.24
N GLY A 142 0.61 -15.54 0.89
CA GLY A 142 1.47 -14.53 1.48
C GLY A 142 2.92 -14.65 1.00
N SER A 143 3.73 -13.69 1.40
CA SER A 143 5.14 -13.61 1.05
C SER A 143 6.02 -13.73 2.28
N TYR A 144 7.15 -14.44 2.15
CA TYR A 144 8.27 -14.34 3.09
C TYR A 144 9.57 -13.98 2.38
N ASN A 145 10.55 -13.50 3.16
CA ASN A 145 11.82 -13.00 2.63
C ASN A 145 12.81 -14.16 2.51
N VAL A 146 13.36 -14.40 1.31
CA VAL A 146 14.41 -15.40 1.10
C VAL A 146 15.81 -14.81 1.18
N ARG A 147 15.91 -13.52 0.89
CA ARG A 147 17.15 -12.76 1.00
C ARG A 147 16.84 -11.27 1.11
N ASN A 148 17.73 -10.52 1.70
CA ASN A 148 17.61 -9.07 1.83
C ASN A 148 18.63 -8.29 1.00
N HIS A 149 19.52 -8.98 0.29
CA HIS A 149 20.49 -8.37 -0.62
C HIS A 149 20.72 -9.25 -1.85
N TRP A 150 21.25 -8.65 -2.92
CA TRP A 150 21.58 -9.33 -4.17
C TRP A 150 22.73 -8.65 -4.90
N SER A 151 23.49 -9.42 -5.70
CA SER A 151 24.48 -8.90 -6.64
C SER A 151 23.81 -8.59 -7.96
N SER A 152 24.18 -7.50 -8.61
CA SER A 152 23.65 -7.07 -9.89
C SER A 152 24.70 -7.13 -10.99
N LEU A 153 24.25 -7.04 -12.24
CA LEU A 153 25.13 -7.04 -13.42
C LEU A 153 26.06 -5.82 -13.50
N ASP A 154 25.74 -4.74 -12.80
CA ASP A 154 26.64 -3.58 -12.68
C ASP A 154 27.83 -3.82 -11.73
N GLY A 155 27.89 -4.99 -11.09
CA GLY A 155 28.95 -5.39 -10.17
C GLY A 155 28.77 -4.92 -8.73
N PHE A 156 27.67 -4.26 -8.40
CA PHE A 156 27.35 -3.84 -7.05
C PHE A 156 26.46 -4.84 -6.31
N VAL A 157 26.50 -4.77 -4.99
CA VAL A 157 25.56 -5.47 -4.11
C VAL A 157 24.51 -4.47 -3.64
N TYR A 158 23.29 -4.76 -3.97
CA TYR A 158 22.13 -3.99 -3.53
C TYR A 158 21.37 -4.73 -2.43
N GLY A 159 20.58 -3.99 -1.66
CA GLY A 159 19.75 -4.57 -0.61
C GLY A 159 18.63 -3.65 -0.21
N TYR A 160 17.72 -4.17 0.57
CA TYR A 160 16.67 -3.36 1.17
C TYR A 160 17.28 -2.51 2.29
N ASN A 161 16.97 -1.22 2.26
CA ASN A 161 17.48 -0.29 3.25
C ASN A 161 16.92 -0.61 4.64
N LYS A 162 17.77 -0.53 5.64
CA LYS A 162 17.33 -0.50 7.03
C LYS A 162 16.58 0.79 7.31
N ARG A 163 15.45 0.69 7.99
CA ARG A 163 14.68 1.83 8.47
C ARG A 163 14.94 1.98 9.97
N GLY A 164 15.92 2.82 10.32
CA GLY A 164 16.44 2.89 11.68
C GLY A 164 17.34 1.70 12.00
N ASP A 165 17.18 1.11 13.20
CA ASP A 165 17.94 -0.05 13.65
C ASP A 165 17.32 -1.40 13.27
N GLU A 166 16.15 -1.38 12.63
CA GLU A 166 15.43 -2.59 12.22
C GLU A 166 15.74 -2.94 10.75
N ASP A 167 16.00 -4.22 10.50
CA ASP A 167 16.05 -4.77 9.16
C ASP A 167 14.61 -4.89 8.64
N ASP A 168 14.26 -4.12 7.62
CA ASP A 168 12.91 -4.12 7.05
C ASP A 168 12.56 -5.45 6.36
N PHE A 169 13.57 -6.29 6.08
CA PHE A 169 13.40 -7.57 5.37
C PHE A 169 14.26 -8.68 5.98
N PRO A 170 14.06 -9.05 7.25
CA PRO A 170 14.79 -10.16 7.84
C PRO A 170 14.50 -11.47 7.09
N GLU A 171 15.55 -12.22 6.80
CA GLU A 171 15.44 -13.48 6.06
C GLU A 171 14.66 -14.51 6.87
N GLY A 172 13.80 -15.28 6.17
CA GLY A 172 12.94 -16.29 6.78
C GLY A 172 11.67 -15.77 7.42
N GLU A 173 11.50 -14.46 7.56
CA GLU A 173 10.31 -13.86 8.13
C GLU A 173 9.31 -13.43 7.06
N ALA A 174 8.04 -13.24 7.48
CA ALA A 174 7.00 -12.73 6.60
C ALA A 174 7.39 -11.36 6.05
N SER A 175 7.23 -11.20 4.74
CA SER A 175 7.55 -9.92 4.09
C SER A 175 6.67 -8.81 4.64
N ARG A 176 7.25 -7.66 4.90
CA ARG A 176 6.56 -6.51 5.48
C ARG A 176 5.36 -6.03 4.66
N PHE A 177 5.41 -6.22 3.34
CA PHE A 177 4.31 -5.90 2.44
C PHE A 177 3.23 -7.00 2.36
N SER A 178 3.48 -8.19 2.93
CA SER A 178 2.50 -9.28 2.88
C SER A 178 1.31 -8.98 3.76
N SER A 179 0.13 -8.93 3.16
CA SER A 179 -1.13 -8.73 3.86
C SER A 179 -1.54 -9.98 4.64
N PHE A 180 -2.22 -9.79 5.76
CA PHE A 180 -2.77 -10.86 6.58
C PHE A 180 -3.97 -10.39 7.40
N GLY A 181 -4.78 -11.33 7.87
CA GLY A 181 -5.87 -11.01 8.78
C GLY A 181 -6.93 -12.09 8.86
N THR A 182 -7.88 -11.87 9.78
CA THR A 182 -9.08 -12.69 9.91
C THR A 182 -10.24 -11.99 9.22
N LEU A 183 -10.89 -12.69 8.30
CA LEU A 183 -12.07 -12.19 7.60
C LEU A 183 -13.30 -12.17 8.51
N ALA A 184 -14.36 -11.53 8.05
CA ALA A 184 -15.63 -11.46 8.77
C ALA A 184 -16.31 -12.84 8.96
N ASP A 185 -16.01 -13.80 8.09
CA ASP A 185 -16.47 -15.19 8.17
C ASP A 185 -15.59 -16.10 9.03
N GLY A 186 -14.55 -15.55 9.65
CA GLY A 186 -13.64 -16.25 10.56
C GLY A 186 -12.44 -16.93 9.89
N ARG A 187 -12.31 -16.90 8.56
CA ARG A 187 -11.12 -17.44 7.88
C ARG A 187 -9.90 -16.59 8.16
N ASN A 188 -8.78 -17.23 8.44
CA ASN A 188 -7.48 -16.58 8.56
C ASN A 188 -6.74 -16.65 7.23
N LEU A 189 -6.26 -15.51 6.74
CA LEU A 189 -5.51 -15.41 5.49
C LEU A 189 -4.14 -14.74 5.74
N PRO A 190 -3.11 -15.08 4.95
CA PRO A 190 -3.11 -16.01 3.81
C PRO A 190 -3.20 -17.49 4.28
N HIS A 191 -3.55 -18.39 3.36
CA HIS A 191 -3.57 -19.84 3.64
C HIS A 191 -2.16 -20.42 3.74
N VAL A 192 -1.23 -19.87 2.94
CA VAL A 192 0.16 -20.30 2.85
C VAL A 192 1.06 -19.12 2.49
N CYS A 193 2.31 -19.15 2.88
CA CYS A 193 3.33 -18.22 2.43
C CYS A 193 4.37 -18.92 1.55
N ALA A 194 4.91 -18.21 0.58
CA ALA A 194 5.98 -18.65 -0.29
C ALA A 194 7.02 -17.54 -0.49
N PRO A 195 8.21 -17.87 -1.03
CA PRO A 195 9.22 -16.88 -1.36
C PRO A 195 8.65 -15.76 -2.24
N GLY A 196 8.69 -14.52 -1.78
CA GLY A 196 8.15 -13.38 -2.51
C GLY A 196 9.01 -12.11 -2.42
N ALA A 197 10.12 -12.14 -1.67
CA ALA A 197 11.07 -11.03 -1.63
C ALA A 197 12.44 -11.46 -2.16
N SER A 198 13.03 -10.61 -3.01
CA SER A 198 14.27 -10.87 -3.76
C SER A 198 14.20 -12.12 -4.63
N ILE A 199 13.13 -12.28 -5.36
CA ILE A 199 12.94 -13.38 -6.30
C ILE A 199 13.58 -13.04 -7.63
N ILE A 200 14.45 -13.94 -8.10
CA ILE A 200 15.11 -13.81 -9.40
C ILE A 200 14.37 -14.68 -10.40
N SER A 201 13.90 -14.08 -11.48
CA SER A 201 13.18 -14.76 -12.54
C SER A 201 13.56 -14.21 -13.90
N SER A 202 13.23 -14.95 -14.98
CA SER A 202 13.42 -14.49 -16.34
C SER A 202 12.57 -13.26 -16.62
N VAL A 203 13.10 -12.35 -17.41
CA VAL A 203 12.40 -11.14 -17.85
C VAL A 203 12.45 -11.02 -19.37
N ASN A 204 11.46 -10.35 -19.93
CA ASN A 204 11.37 -10.14 -21.36
C ASN A 204 12.55 -9.29 -21.84
N THR A 205 13.37 -9.85 -22.75
CA THR A 205 14.54 -9.18 -23.32
C THR A 205 14.20 -7.87 -24.02
N TYR A 206 13.08 -7.82 -24.74
CA TYR A 206 12.62 -6.60 -25.40
C TYR A 206 12.33 -5.49 -24.39
N ALA A 207 11.71 -5.84 -23.27
CA ALA A 207 11.42 -4.90 -22.19
C ALA A 207 12.69 -4.34 -21.54
N VAL A 208 13.72 -5.18 -21.37
CA VAL A 208 15.01 -4.76 -20.81
C VAL A 208 15.77 -3.84 -21.78
N GLU A 209 15.78 -4.16 -23.07
CA GLU A 209 16.56 -3.41 -24.06
C GLU A 209 15.88 -2.11 -24.53
N ASN A 210 14.57 -1.98 -24.34
CA ASN A 210 13.82 -0.77 -24.62
C ASN A 210 13.47 -0.09 -23.27
N THR A 211 14.34 0.74 -22.81
CA THR A 211 14.44 1.35 -21.46
C THR A 211 13.21 2.05 -20.92
N ASP A 212 12.17 2.27 -21.70
CA ASP A 212 10.94 2.96 -21.30
C ASP A 212 10.11 2.19 -20.23
N LEU A 213 10.44 0.91 -19.98
CA LEU A 213 9.76 0.08 -18.99
C LEU A 213 10.47 0.01 -17.63
N GLY A 214 11.51 0.81 -17.39
CA GLY A 214 12.10 1.02 -16.08
C GLY A 214 12.94 -0.13 -15.50
N TYR A 215 13.37 -1.10 -16.33
CA TYR A 215 14.34 -2.10 -15.89
C TYR A 215 15.71 -1.47 -15.74
N THR A 216 16.20 -1.43 -14.51
CA THR A 216 17.50 -0.84 -14.19
C THR A 216 18.56 -1.92 -14.01
N ASP A 217 19.84 -1.58 -14.27
CA ASP A 217 20.97 -2.48 -14.01
C ASP A 217 21.00 -2.97 -12.56
N MET A 218 20.55 -2.16 -11.62
CA MET A 218 20.41 -2.51 -10.22
C MET A 218 19.54 -3.76 -9.99
N ALA A 219 18.52 -3.97 -10.79
CA ALA A 219 17.61 -5.10 -10.65
C ALA A 219 17.98 -6.30 -11.54
N LEU A 220 18.86 -6.12 -12.53
CA LEU A 220 19.31 -7.20 -13.42
C LEU A 220 20.38 -8.04 -12.72
N GLN A 221 20.15 -9.36 -12.66
CA GLN A 221 20.97 -10.33 -11.93
C GLN A 221 21.84 -11.18 -12.86
N GLY A 222 21.39 -11.41 -14.05
CA GLY A 222 22.06 -12.29 -14.99
C GLY A 222 21.73 -11.96 -16.43
N LYS A 223 22.71 -12.27 -17.31
CA LYS A 223 22.59 -12.18 -18.75
C LYS A 223 23.21 -13.42 -19.38
N LEU A 224 22.52 -14.02 -20.34
CA LEU A 224 23.04 -15.11 -21.16
C LEU A 224 22.85 -14.73 -22.64
N GLU A 225 23.90 -14.96 -23.45
CA GLU A 225 23.82 -14.88 -24.90
C GLU A 225 23.96 -16.27 -25.52
N LYS A 226 22.95 -16.70 -26.26
CA LYS A 226 22.93 -18.02 -26.92
C LYS A 226 22.19 -17.92 -28.27
N GLY A 227 22.85 -18.41 -29.34
CA GLY A 227 22.26 -18.42 -30.68
C GLY A 227 21.87 -17.03 -31.18
N GLY A 228 22.65 -15.99 -30.88
CA GLY A 228 22.37 -14.61 -31.27
C GLY A 228 21.20 -13.96 -30.50
N LYS A 229 20.68 -14.62 -29.48
CA LYS A 229 19.62 -14.11 -28.60
C LYS A 229 20.18 -13.83 -27.23
N LYS A 230 19.65 -12.79 -26.58
CA LYS A 230 19.95 -12.43 -25.20
C LYS A 230 18.81 -12.84 -24.29
N TYR A 231 19.14 -13.26 -23.09
CA TYR A 231 18.22 -13.66 -22.03
C TYR A 231 18.65 -12.96 -20.76
N TYR A 232 17.68 -12.40 -20.02
CA TYR A 232 17.93 -11.66 -18.80
C TYR A 232 17.16 -12.25 -17.61
N TRP A 233 17.73 -12.07 -16.45
CA TRP A 233 17.10 -12.35 -15.16
C TRP A 233 17.03 -11.07 -14.33
N HIS A 234 15.90 -10.87 -13.72
CA HIS A 234 15.57 -9.66 -12.98
C HIS A 234 15.12 -10.02 -11.57
N GLN A 235 15.58 -9.24 -10.59
CA GLN A 235 15.12 -9.35 -9.22
C GLN A 235 13.82 -8.58 -9.05
N SER A 236 12.86 -9.17 -8.36
CA SER A 236 11.59 -8.51 -8.03
C SER A 236 11.08 -8.94 -6.65
N LEU A 237 10.09 -8.22 -6.13
CA LEU A 237 9.44 -8.53 -4.86
C LEU A 237 7.93 -8.31 -4.95
N GLY A 238 7.19 -9.03 -4.14
CA GLY A 238 5.74 -8.96 -4.04
C GLY A 238 5.10 -10.32 -3.79
N THR A 239 3.89 -10.34 -3.27
CA THR A 239 3.07 -11.57 -3.23
C THR A 239 2.79 -12.10 -4.63
N SER A 240 2.89 -11.24 -5.66
CA SER A 240 2.88 -11.63 -7.08
C SER A 240 4.02 -12.59 -7.46
N MET A 241 5.15 -12.55 -6.75
CA MET A 241 6.27 -13.47 -6.94
C MET A 241 6.10 -14.75 -6.10
N ALA A 242 5.44 -14.67 -4.96
CA ALA A 242 5.14 -15.82 -4.11
C ALA A 242 4.05 -16.72 -4.72
N THR A 243 3.03 -16.14 -5.33
CA THR A 243 1.88 -16.86 -5.89
C THR A 243 2.26 -17.92 -6.92
N PRO A 244 3.11 -17.66 -7.94
CA PRO A 244 3.49 -18.67 -8.92
C PRO A 244 4.34 -19.79 -8.32
N VAL A 245 5.04 -19.59 -7.22
CA VAL A 245 5.75 -20.67 -6.51
C VAL A 245 4.75 -21.70 -5.97
N VAL A 246 3.67 -21.23 -5.33
CA VAL A 246 2.60 -22.11 -4.85
C VAL A 246 1.85 -22.75 -6.01
N ALA A 247 1.55 -22.00 -7.07
CA ALA A 247 0.89 -22.54 -8.26
C ALA A 247 1.72 -23.66 -8.91
N GLY A 248 3.04 -23.49 -8.99
CA GLY A 248 3.95 -24.53 -9.47
C GLY A 248 3.95 -25.79 -8.60
N ALA A 249 3.96 -25.63 -7.27
CA ALA A 249 3.85 -26.73 -6.34
C ALA A 249 2.53 -27.51 -6.50
N ILE A 250 1.41 -26.79 -6.64
CA ILE A 250 0.09 -27.38 -6.88
C ILE A 250 0.07 -28.15 -8.22
N ALA A 251 0.67 -27.58 -9.26
CA ALA A 251 0.76 -28.26 -10.57
C ALA A 251 1.51 -29.60 -10.47
N LEU A 252 2.63 -29.63 -9.74
CA LEU A 252 3.36 -30.89 -9.49
C LEU A 252 2.55 -31.89 -8.65
N TRP A 253 1.77 -31.43 -7.69
CA TRP A 253 0.89 -32.33 -6.92
C TRP A 253 -0.22 -32.93 -7.78
N LEU A 254 -0.81 -32.11 -8.66
CA LEU A 254 -1.83 -32.60 -9.60
C LEU A 254 -1.25 -33.54 -10.65
N GLU A 255 0.00 -33.35 -11.08
CA GLU A 255 0.71 -34.28 -11.94
C GLU A 255 0.92 -35.62 -11.24
N ALA A 256 1.33 -35.58 -9.96
CA ALA A 256 1.53 -36.79 -9.16
C ALA A 256 0.22 -37.50 -8.77
N ASN A 257 -0.84 -36.76 -8.59
CA ASN A 257 -2.17 -37.26 -8.23
C ASN A 257 -3.30 -36.45 -8.92
N PRO A 258 -3.68 -36.80 -10.16
CA PRO A 258 -4.69 -36.06 -10.92
C PRO A 258 -6.10 -36.08 -10.33
N SER A 259 -6.32 -36.84 -9.25
CA SER A 259 -7.62 -36.89 -8.56
C SER A 259 -7.75 -36.00 -7.35
N LEU A 260 -6.74 -35.15 -7.09
CA LEU A 260 -6.77 -34.16 -6.01
C LEU A 260 -7.83 -33.07 -6.24
#